data_87b5a51fa5f84ba2e6f5091194bee01d
#
_entry.id   87b5a51fa5f84ba2e6f5091194bee01d
#
_cell.length_a   1.000
_cell.length_b   1.000
_cell.length_c   1.000
_cell.angle_alpha   90.00
_cell.angle_beta   90.00
_cell.angle_gamma   90.00
#
_symmetry.space_group_name_H-M   'P 1'
#
loop_
_entity.id
_entity.type
_entity.pdbx_description
1 polymer ?
#
loop_
_entity_poly.entity_id
_entity_poly.type
_entity_poly.pdbx_seq_one_letter_code
_entity_poly.pdbx_strand_id
1 'polypeptide(L)'
;MEGIQMKPNISAIAAITIDGKIARHAGHFTDWTSPEDKTFLRSLLDKSDVVVIGNNTYKTAEGPLSKRNCIVFSRAVFDMERRRDNLAYYNADGPSPIETILEPYRTVALLGGTQVYSYFLERNLVDDLYLTIEPVVFGNGLAIFECKNEAMASFRLASVKELNQKGTVLLHYQRPS
;
A
#
# COMPACT_ATOMS: atom_id res chain seq x y z
N MET A 1 4.73 -27.26 21.42
CA MET A 1 5.58 -26.50 20.49
C MET A 1 4.86 -25.20 20.18
N GLU A 2 5.28 -24.11 20.81
CA GLU A 2 4.82 -22.79 20.39
C GLU A 2 5.39 -22.54 19.00
N GLY A 3 4.51 -22.47 18.00
CA GLY A 3 4.91 -22.12 16.64
C GLY A 3 5.50 -20.72 16.68
N ILE A 4 6.70 -20.53 16.16
CA ILE A 4 7.30 -19.21 15.93
C ILE A 4 6.33 -18.48 15.01
N GLN A 5 5.53 -17.57 15.57
CA GLN A 5 4.62 -16.73 14.82
C GLN A 5 5.50 -15.75 14.04
N MET A 6 5.65 -16.02 12.74
CA MET A 6 6.46 -15.17 11.87
C MET A 6 5.68 -13.88 11.59
N LYS A 7 6.26 -12.74 11.95
CA LYS A 7 5.73 -11.42 11.58
C LYS A 7 5.49 -11.36 10.07
N PRO A 8 4.33 -10.87 9.60
CA PRO A 8 4.10 -10.68 8.17
C PRO A 8 5.12 -9.72 7.56
N ASN A 9 5.55 -10.01 6.34
CA ASN A 9 6.27 -9.05 5.52
C ASN A 9 5.28 -8.07 4.89
N ILE A 10 5.44 -6.79 5.16
CA ILE A 10 4.54 -5.73 4.75
C ILE A 10 5.21 -4.84 3.70
N SER A 11 4.68 -4.88 2.49
CA SER A 11 5.18 -4.12 1.34
C SER A 11 4.24 -2.97 0.99
N ALA A 12 4.72 -1.75 1.05
CA ALA A 12 4.03 -0.60 0.48
C ALA A 12 4.36 -0.48 -1.01
N ILE A 13 3.33 -0.40 -1.85
CA ILE A 13 3.47 -0.41 -3.31
C ILE A 13 2.72 0.81 -3.85
N ALA A 14 3.44 1.72 -4.48
CA ALA A 14 2.87 2.95 -5.02
C ALA A 14 3.49 3.36 -6.34
N ALA A 15 2.64 3.81 -7.28
CA ALA A 15 3.10 4.67 -8.37
C ALA A 15 3.01 6.13 -7.92
N ILE A 16 4.06 6.88 -8.15
CA ILE A 16 4.17 8.30 -7.80
C ILE A 16 4.61 9.13 -9.00
N THR A 17 4.23 10.39 -9.00
CA THR A 17 4.79 11.40 -9.90
C THR A 17 6.21 11.78 -9.47
N ILE A 18 6.96 12.48 -10.33
CA ILE A 18 8.30 13.01 -10.00
C ILE A 18 8.25 13.89 -8.74
N ASP A 19 7.15 14.62 -8.52
CA ASP A 19 6.93 15.47 -7.34
C ASP A 19 6.22 14.74 -6.18
N GLY A 20 6.24 13.39 -6.16
CA GLY A 20 5.84 12.56 -5.02
C GLY A 20 4.34 12.45 -4.79
N LYS A 21 3.51 12.64 -5.81
CA LYS A 21 2.05 12.55 -5.71
C LYS A 21 1.54 11.19 -6.16
N ILE A 22 0.56 10.65 -5.43
CA ILE A 22 -0.12 9.40 -5.78
C ILE A 22 -1.44 9.62 -6.53
N ALA A 23 -2.02 10.82 -6.42
CA ALA A 23 -3.27 11.22 -7.06
C ALA A 23 -3.40 12.74 -7.10
N ARG A 24 -4.24 13.28 -7.99
CA ARG A 24 -4.62 14.70 -8.01
C ARG A 24 -5.63 15.04 -6.90
N HIS A 25 -6.51 14.12 -6.58
CA HIS A 25 -7.56 14.23 -5.57
C HIS A 25 -8.03 12.84 -5.15
N ALA A 26 -8.79 12.75 -4.06
CA ALA A 26 -9.42 11.50 -3.63
C ALA A 26 -10.33 10.94 -4.75
N GLY A 27 -10.22 9.65 -5.01
CA GLY A 27 -10.96 8.98 -6.10
C GLY A 27 -10.39 9.20 -7.51
N HIS A 28 -9.20 9.82 -7.64
CA HIS A 28 -8.52 9.91 -8.93
C HIS A 28 -8.07 8.52 -9.40
N PHE A 29 -8.46 8.15 -10.61
CA PHE A 29 -8.05 6.88 -11.22
C PHE A 29 -6.57 6.86 -11.57
N THR A 30 -5.96 5.67 -11.55
CA THR A 30 -4.57 5.44 -11.95
C THR A 30 -4.45 5.23 -13.47
N ASP A 31 -5.10 6.07 -14.26
CA ASP A 31 -5.02 6.06 -15.73
C ASP A 31 -3.72 6.69 -16.27
N TRP A 32 -3.00 7.39 -15.41
CA TRP A 32 -1.73 8.07 -15.70
C TRP A 32 -0.48 7.19 -15.51
N THR A 33 -0.65 5.97 -14.95
CA THR A 33 0.45 5.03 -14.77
C THR A 33 0.66 4.13 -15.99
N SER A 34 1.91 3.73 -16.21
CA SER A 34 2.29 2.92 -17.37
C SER A 34 1.73 1.49 -17.31
N PRO A 35 1.57 0.82 -18.47
CA PRO A 35 1.22 -0.60 -18.51
C PRO A 35 2.24 -1.49 -17.78
N GLU A 36 3.51 -1.11 -17.81
CA GLU A 36 4.61 -1.82 -17.15
C GLU A 36 4.47 -1.76 -15.62
N ASP A 37 4.11 -0.59 -15.07
CA ASP A 37 3.77 -0.43 -13.66
C ASP A 37 2.59 -1.33 -13.26
N LYS A 38 1.52 -1.33 -14.04
CA LYS A 38 0.35 -2.18 -13.77
C LYS A 38 0.67 -3.68 -13.83
N THR A 39 1.59 -4.08 -14.71
CA THR A 39 2.08 -5.47 -14.80
C THR A 39 2.90 -5.84 -13.58
N PHE A 40 3.79 -4.95 -13.15
CA PHE A 40 4.58 -5.12 -11.94
C PHE A 40 3.68 -5.22 -10.69
N LEU A 41 2.75 -4.29 -10.54
CA LEU A 41 1.78 -4.31 -9.44
C LEU A 41 1.04 -5.64 -9.36
N ARG A 42 0.50 -6.13 -10.48
CA ARG A 42 -0.18 -7.45 -10.53
C ARG A 42 0.73 -8.57 -10.06
N SER A 43 1.98 -8.58 -10.50
CA SER A 43 2.95 -9.62 -10.11
C SER A 43 3.23 -9.66 -8.60
N LEU A 44 3.22 -8.50 -7.93
CA LEU A 44 3.34 -8.43 -6.47
C LEU A 44 2.05 -8.86 -5.77
N LEU A 45 0.90 -8.43 -6.27
CA LEU A 45 -0.40 -8.81 -5.69
C LEU A 45 -0.66 -10.31 -5.80
N ASP A 46 -0.18 -10.97 -6.86
CA ASP A 46 -0.30 -12.42 -7.04
C ASP A 46 0.51 -13.23 -6.01
N LYS A 47 1.50 -12.59 -5.37
CA LYS A 47 2.33 -13.16 -4.31
C LYS A 47 1.90 -12.72 -2.91
N SER A 48 0.90 -11.87 -2.81
CA SER A 48 0.44 -11.32 -1.54
C SER A 48 -0.77 -12.11 -1.02
N ASP A 49 -0.77 -12.43 0.27
CA ASP A 49 -1.88 -13.14 0.92
C ASP A 49 -3.09 -12.21 1.14
N VAL A 50 -2.82 -10.93 1.38
CA VAL A 50 -3.85 -9.91 1.62
C VAL A 50 -3.42 -8.55 1.12
N VAL A 51 -4.39 -7.77 0.66
CA VAL A 51 -4.27 -6.36 0.27
C VAL A 51 -4.89 -5.49 1.36
N VAL A 52 -4.14 -4.49 1.82
CA VAL A 52 -4.66 -3.44 2.71
C VAL A 52 -4.77 -2.15 1.92
N ILE A 53 -5.94 -1.52 1.97
CA ILE A 53 -6.27 -0.39 1.12
C ILE A 53 -7.27 0.56 1.81
N GLY A 54 -7.16 1.85 1.54
CA GLY A 54 -8.14 2.83 2.02
C GLY A 54 -9.46 2.76 1.24
N ASN A 55 -10.57 3.08 1.89
CA ASN A 55 -11.91 2.96 1.31
C ASN A 55 -12.10 3.75 0.00
N ASN A 56 -11.56 4.96 -0.11
CA ASN A 56 -11.69 5.75 -1.34
C ASN A 56 -10.92 5.12 -2.50
N THR A 57 -9.74 4.59 -2.24
CA THR A 57 -8.94 3.88 -3.24
C THR A 57 -9.57 2.55 -3.61
N TYR A 58 -10.12 1.82 -2.64
CA TYR A 58 -10.82 0.55 -2.89
C TYR A 58 -11.99 0.71 -3.85
N LYS A 59 -12.82 1.76 -3.68
CA LYS A 59 -13.94 2.05 -4.58
C LYS A 59 -13.53 2.22 -6.05
N THR A 60 -12.32 2.69 -6.33
CA THR A 60 -11.79 2.82 -7.69
C THR A 60 -11.15 1.54 -8.22
N ALA A 61 -10.85 0.57 -7.35
CA ALA A 61 -10.13 -0.66 -7.66
C ALA A 61 -10.93 -1.94 -7.33
N GLU A 62 -12.20 -1.84 -6.97
CA GLU A 62 -13.02 -2.97 -6.52
C GLU A 62 -13.05 -4.12 -7.54
N GLY A 63 -13.25 -3.82 -8.83
CA GLY A 63 -13.26 -4.82 -9.89
C GLY A 63 -11.97 -5.64 -9.94
N PRO A 64 -10.80 -5.02 -10.14
CA PRO A 64 -9.50 -5.71 -10.14
C PRO A 64 -9.17 -6.46 -8.84
N LEU A 65 -9.68 -6.00 -7.69
CA LEU A 65 -9.42 -6.60 -6.37
C LEU A 65 -10.48 -7.61 -5.92
N SER A 66 -11.57 -7.79 -6.67
CA SER A 66 -12.74 -8.58 -6.26
C SER A 66 -12.44 -10.06 -5.90
N LYS A 67 -11.37 -10.63 -6.45
CA LYS A 67 -10.93 -12.01 -6.20
C LYS A 67 -9.80 -12.12 -5.17
N ARG A 68 -9.36 -11.01 -4.59
CA ARG A 68 -8.26 -10.98 -3.62
C ARG A 68 -8.79 -10.80 -2.21
N ASN A 69 -8.03 -11.30 -1.23
CA ASN A 69 -8.31 -10.95 0.17
C ASN A 69 -8.02 -9.48 0.38
N CYS A 70 -8.99 -8.72 0.85
CA CYS A 70 -8.86 -7.28 1.08
C CYS A 70 -9.26 -6.90 2.49
N ILE A 71 -8.47 -6.04 3.12
CA ILE A 71 -8.80 -5.31 4.34
C ILE A 71 -8.88 -3.83 3.96
N VAL A 72 -10.09 -3.28 4.06
CA VAL A 72 -10.38 -1.90 3.67
C VAL A 72 -10.43 -1.01 4.91
N PHE A 73 -9.55 -0.03 5.00
CA PHE A 73 -9.57 0.96 6.07
C PHE A 73 -10.76 1.89 5.92
N SER A 74 -11.62 1.90 6.93
CA SER A 74 -12.86 2.69 6.93
C SER A 74 -13.31 3.03 8.34
N ARG A 75 -13.73 4.26 8.56
CA ARG A 75 -14.39 4.71 9.82
C ARG A 75 -15.88 4.36 9.89
N ALA A 76 -16.42 3.70 8.86
CA ALA A 76 -17.82 3.31 8.82
C ALA A 76 -18.15 2.08 9.70
N VAL A 77 -17.12 1.41 10.22
CA VAL A 77 -17.24 0.26 11.15
C VAL A 77 -16.62 0.62 12.49
N PHE A 78 -17.06 -0.05 13.56
CA PHE A 78 -16.55 0.22 14.92
C PHE A 78 -15.11 -0.30 15.09
N ASP A 79 -14.84 -1.51 14.61
CA ASP A 79 -13.54 -2.17 14.72
C ASP A 79 -13.22 -2.91 13.41
N MET A 80 -13.42 -4.21 13.37
CA MET A 80 -13.30 -5.02 12.16
C MET A 80 -14.64 -5.66 11.83
N GLU A 81 -15.05 -5.58 10.58
CA GLU A 81 -16.29 -6.19 10.10
C GLU A 81 -16.06 -6.95 8.78
N ARG A 82 -16.29 -8.26 8.80
CA ARG A 82 -16.22 -9.09 7.59
C ARG A 82 -17.48 -8.89 6.76
N ARG A 83 -17.32 -8.49 5.51
CA ARG A 83 -18.41 -8.28 4.55
C ARG A 83 -18.61 -9.46 3.61
N ARG A 84 -17.53 -10.13 3.25
CA ARG A 84 -17.48 -11.35 2.40
C ARG A 84 -16.30 -12.19 2.85
N ASP A 85 -16.19 -13.42 2.35
CA ASP A 85 -15.09 -14.32 2.70
C ASP A 85 -13.72 -13.72 2.47
N ASN A 86 -13.59 -12.91 1.42
CA ASN A 86 -12.35 -12.24 1.02
C ASN A 86 -12.36 -10.73 1.23
N LEU A 87 -13.32 -10.17 1.97
CA LEU A 87 -13.41 -8.72 2.21
C LEU A 87 -13.79 -8.41 3.65
N ALA A 88 -12.92 -7.67 4.33
CA ALA A 88 -13.18 -7.10 5.64
C ALA A 88 -12.96 -5.58 5.63
N TYR A 89 -13.73 -4.87 6.44
CA TYR A 89 -13.52 -3.47 6.76
C TYR A 89 -12.89 -3.35 8.13
N TYR A 90 -11.94 -2.43 8.27
CA TYR A 90 -11.20 -2.22 9.50
C TYR A 90 -11.13 -0.74 9.85
N ASN A 91 -11.43 -0.40 11.10
CA ASN A 91 -11.29 0.93 11.64
C ASN A 91 -9.97 1.06 12.40
N ALA A 92 -9.07 1.89 11.91
CA ALA A 92 -7.77 2.13 12.53
C ALA A 92 -7.84 2.85 13.89
N ASP A 93 -9.00 3.47 14.20
CA ASP A 93 -9.30 4.10 15.49
C ASP A 93 -10.04 3.12 16.43
N GLY A 94 -10.30 1.88 15.99
CA GLY A 94 -10.95 0.82 16.76
C GLY A 94 -10.01 0.16 17.79
N PRO A 95 -10.57 -0.72 18.64
CA PRO A 95 -9.81 -1.31 19.74
C PRO A 95 -8.79 -2.38 19.31
N SER A 96 -8.98 -3.04 18.15
CA SER A 96 -8.09 -4.12 17.72
C SER A 96 -6.85 -3.58 17.00
N PRO A 97 -5.62 -3.93 17.46
CA PRO A 97 -4.40 -3.54 16.75
C PRO A 97 -4.32 -4.18 15.36
N ILE A 98 -3.83 -3.45 14.37
CA ILE A 98 -3.67 -3.97 13.00
C ILE A 98 -2.73 -5.18 12.96
N GLU A 99 -1.74 -5.22 13.82
CA GLU A 99 -0.81 -6.33 13.93
C GLU A 99 -1.54 -7.64 14.21
N THR A 100 -2.52 -7.65 15.12
CA THR A 100 -3.35 -8.82 15.40
C THR A 100 -4.21 -9.24 14.22
N ILE A 101 -4.76 -8.25 13.50
CA ILE A 101 -5.56 -8.51 12.29
C ILE A 101 -4.71 -9.14 11.17
N LEU A 102 -3.43 -8.79 11.11
CA LEU A 102 -2.51 -9.28 10.08
C LEU A 102 -1.79 -10.60 10.44
N GLU A 103 -1.87 -11.06 11.67
CA GLU A 103 -1.23 -12.32 12.11
C GLU A 103 -1.47 -13.54 11.21
N PRO A 104 -2.67 -13.76 10.62
CA PRO A 104 -2.91 -14.91 9.76
C PRO A 104 -2.17 -14.88 8.42
N TYR A 105 -1.61 -13.74 8.03
CA TYR A 105 -1.00 -13.53 6.71
C TYR A 105 0.52 -13.52 6.81
N ARG A 106 1.19 -14.00 5.75
CA ARG A 106 2.66 -13.97 5.64
C ARG A 106 3.13 -12.76 4.84
N THR A 107 2.34 -12.38 3.83
CA THR A 107 2.67 -11.29 2.90
C THR A 107 1.49 -10.34 2.76
N VAL A 108 1.75 -9.07 3.02
CA VAL A 108 0.75 -7.99 3.02
C VAL A 108 1.16 -6.93 2.00
N ALA A 109 0.25 -6.61 1.07
CA ALA A 109 0.43 -5.51 0.12
C ALA A 109 -0.38 -4.29 0.55
N LEU A 110 0.27 -3.17 0.78
CA LEU A 110 -0.39 -1.88 1.02
C LEU A 110 -0.56 -1.14 -0.32
N LEU A 111 -1.80 -0.82 -0.67
CA LEU A 111 -2.11 -0.09 -1.91
C LEU A 111 -2.59 1.36 -1.69
N GLY A 112 -2.40 1.88 -0.50
CA GLY A 112 -2.71 3.27 -0.19
C GLY A 112 -4.19 3.48 0.14
N GLY A 113 -4.77 4.72 0.10
CA GLY A 113 -4.07 6.00 -0.17
C GLY A 113 -3.12 6.48 0.92
N THR A 114 -2.87 7.78 0.87
CA THR A 114 -1.94 8.48 1.78
C THR A 114 -2.08 8.08 3.24
N GLN A 115 -3.29 8.02 3.77
CA GLN A 115 -3.53 7.70 5.19
C GLN A 115 -3.14 6.27 5.54
N VAL A 116 -3.34 5.30 4.65
CA VAL A 116 -2.91 3.91 4.87
C VAL A 116 -1.40 3.82 4.87
N TYR A 117 -0.72 4.40 3.88
CA TYR A 117 0.75 4.41 3.85
C TYR A 117 1.33 5.09 5.10
N SER A 118 0.79 6.25 5.48
CA SER A 118 1.25 7.00 6.66
C SER A 118 1.02 6.23 7.95
N TYR A 119 -0.14 5.58 8.10
CA TYR A 119 -0.49 4.76 9.26
C TYR A 119 0.53 3.64 9.51
N PHE A 120 0.92 2.92 8.47
CA PHE A 120 1.90 1.84 8.57
C PHE A 120 3.33 2.36 8.76
N LEU A 121 3.67 3.48 8.11
CA LEU A 121 4.99 4.10 8.25
C LEU A 121 5.22 4.61 9.68
N GLU A 122 4.26 5.35 10.25
CA GLU A 122 4.33 5.89 11.62
C GLU A 122 4.48 4.80 12.68
N ARG A 123 3.93 3.60 12.42
CA ARG A 123 4.03 2.42 13.30
C ARG A 123 5.25 1.56 13.04
N ASN A 124 6.11 1.99 12.13
CA ASN A 124 7.30 1.25 11.77
C ASN A 124 7.00 -0.17 11.23
N LEU A 125 5.90 -0.33 10.51
CA LEU A 125 5.41 -1.63 10.03
C LEU A 125 5.74 -1.92 8.55
N VAL A 126 6.26 -0.94 7.79
CA VAL A 126 6.63 -1.15 6.38
C VAL A 126 8.00 -1.80 6.29
N ASP A 127 8.09 -3.00 5.73
CA ASP A 127 9.35 -3.75 5.55
C ASP A 127 9.96 -3.47 4.17
N ASP A 128 9.13 -3.45 3.11
CA ASP A 128 9.52 -3.13 1.74
C ASP A 128 8.72 -1.95 1.20
N LEU A 129 9.39 -1.09 0.43
CA LEU A 129 8.75 0.04 -0.25
C LEU A 129 9.08 -0.01 -1.73
N TYR A 130 8.08 -0.28 -2.54
CA TYR A 130 8.16 -0.28 -4.00
C TYR A 130 7.55 1.01 -4.53
N LEU A 131 8.37 1.84 -5.17
CA LEU A 131 7.97 3.10 -5.77
C LEU A 131 8.20 3.06 -7.27
N THR A 132 7.12 3.09 -8.05
CA THR A 132 7.20 3.37 -9.47
C THR A 132 7.13 4.87 -9.68
N ILE A 133 8.20 5.48 -10.17
CA ILE A 133 8.21 6.90 -10.53
C ILE A 133 7.81 7.02 -11.99
N GLU A 134 6.63 7.58 -12.23
CA GLU A 134 6.19 7.93 -13.58
C GLU A 134 6.73 9.31 -13.98
N PRO A 135 7.12 9.52 -15.23
CA PRO A 135 7.74 10.76 -15.70
C PRO A 135 6.71 11.89 -15.89
N VAL A 136 5.92 12.17 -14.86
CA VAL A 136 4.88 13.20 -14.84
C VAL A 136 4.96 14.02 -13.55
N VAL A 137 4.46 15.25 -13.60
CA VAL A 137 4.36 16.17 -12.45
C VAL A 137 2.91 16.63 -12.33
N PHE A 138 2.36 16.59 -11.14
CA PHE A 138 1.01 17.09 -10.88
C PHE A 138 1.00 18.53 -10.35
N GLY A 139 2.06 18.95 -9.68
CA GLY A 139 2.14 20.23 -8.96
C GLY A 139 1.35 20.20 -7.67
N ASN A 140 0.03 19.99 -7.75
CA ASN A 140 -0.86 19.76 -6.62
C ASN A 140 -1.35 18.32 -6.60
N GLY A 141 -1.73 17.82 -5.43
CA GLY A 141 -2.27 16.47 -5.29
C GLY A 141 -1.96 15.84 -3.94
N LEU A 142 -2.34 14.59 -3.79
CA LEU A 142 -2.13 13.82 -2.56
C LEU A 142 -0.69 13.29 -2.52
N ALA A 143 0.04 13.62 -1.48
CA ALA A 143 1.36 13.06 -1.22
C ALA A 143 1.25 11.57 -0.87
N ILE A 144 2.33 10.81 -1.10
CA ILE A 144 2.35 9.40 -0.70
C ILE A 144 2.27 9.24 0.83
N PHE A 145 2.92 10.14 1.58
CA PHE A 145 2.90 10.15 3.05
C PHE A 145 2.51 11.53 3.58
N GLU A 146 1.68 11.54 4.60
CA GLU A 146 1.31 12.69 5.44
C GLU A 146 1.27 12.22 6.90
N CYS A 147 2.44 12.16 7.53
CA CYS A 147 2.57 11.73 8.91
C CYS A 147 2.16 12.85 9.85
N LYS A 148 1.44 12.50 10.92
CA LYS A 148 0.97 13.47 11.94
C LYS A 148 2.08 13.90 12.90
N ASN A 149 3.08 13.05 13.08
CA ASN A 149 4.23 13.28 13.94
C ASN A 149 5.49 13.40 13.10
N GLU A 150 6.54 14.02 13.64
CA GLU A 150 7.87 13.98 13.05
C GLU A 150 8.36 12.53 13.04
N ALA A 151 8.06 11.83 11.95
CA ALA A 151 8.49 10.46 11.74
C ALA A 151 9.65 10.47 10.74
N MET A 152 10.79 9.98 11.16
CA MET A 152 11.91 9.70 10.26
C MET A 152 12.09 8.19 10.15
N ALA A 153 11.74 7.64 8.99
CA ALA A 153 12.00 6.24 8.66
C ALA A 153 13.10 6.17 7.61
N SER A 154 14.12 5.36 7.87
CA SER A 154 15.21 5.13 6.93
C SER A 154 15.03 3.81 6.22
N PHE A 155 15.33 3.79 4.92
CA PHE A 155 15.31 2.60 4.09
C PHE A 155 16.62 2.48 3.31
N ARG A 156 17.01 1.26 2.99
CA ARG A 156 18.16 0.96 2.13
C ARG A 156 17.67 0.66 0.73
N LEU A 157 18.24 1.28 -0.27
CA LEU A 157 17.96 0.97 -1.67
C LEU A 157 18.42 -0.47 -1.98
N ALA A 158 17.47 -1.32 -2.38
CA ALA A 158 17.72 -2.70 -2.76
C ALA A 158 17.91 -2.85 -4.27
N SER A 159 17.09 -2.16 -5.08
CA SER A 159 17.22 -2.19 -6.53
C SER A 159 16.62 -0.96 -7.20
N VAL A 160 17.11 -0.68 -8.40
CA VAL A 160 16.57 0.30 -9.36
C VAL A 160 16.36 -0.41 -10.68
N LYS A 161 15.20 -0.21 -11.30
CA LYS A 161 14.89 -0.80 -12.61
C LYS A 161 14.16 0.22 -13.48
N GLU A 162 14.68 0.48 -14.67
CA GLU A 162 13.92 1.17 -15.71
C GLU A 162 12.87 0.20 -16.26
N LEU A 163 11.61 0.58 -16.23
CA LEU A 163 10.49 -0.27 -16.65
C LEU A 163 10.19 -0.13 -18.15
N ASN A 164 10.47 1.05 -18.72
CA ASN A 164 10.26 1.32 -20.13
C ASN A 164 11.18 2.46 -20.61
N GLN A 165 11.26 2.63 -21.93
CA GLN A 165 12.07 3.68 -22.57
C GLN A 165 11.49 5.10 -22.43
N LYS A 166 10.34 5.26 -21.76
CA LYS A 166 9.69 6.55 -21.54
C LYS A 166 10.11 7.22 -20.23
N GLY A 167 10.95 6.54 -19.43
CA GLY A 167 11.49 7.06 -18.18
C GLY A 167 10.72 6.65 -16.93
N THR A 168 9.86 5.62 -17.01
CA THR A 168 9.26 5.00 -15.81
C THR A 168 10.29 4.17 -15.07
N VAL A 169 10.54 4.47 -13.80
CA VAL A 169 11.57 3.84 -12.97
C VAL A 169 10.93 3.20 -11.74
N LEU A 170 11.26 1.95 -11.49
CA LEU A 170 10.90 1.24 -10.26
C LEU A 170 12.06 1.25 -9.27
N LEU A 171 11.80 1.76 -8.08
CA LEU A 171 12.70 1.73 -6.93
C LEU A 171 12.17 0.72 -5.91
N HIS A 172 13.04 -0.14 -5.43
CA HIS A 172 12.76 -1.02 -4.29
C HIS A 172 13.65 -0.65 -3.13
N TYR A 173 13.04 -0.28 -2.02
CA TYR A 173 13.70 0.00 -0.77
C TYR A 173 13.29 -1.04 0.29
N GLN A 174 14.22 -1.36 1.17
CA GLN A 174 14.00 -2.27 2.29
C GLN A 174 14.34 -1.58 3.61
N ARG A 175 13.61 -1.94 4.64
CA ARG A 175 13.95 -1.55 6.00
C ARG A 175 15.33 -2.13 6.35
N PRO A 176 16.24 -1.35 6.96
CA PRO A 176 17.47 -1.89 7.55
C PRO A 176 17.14 -2.91 8.65
N SER A 177 17.94 -3.96 8.73
CA SER A 177 17.87 -5.00 9.79
C SER A 177 18.19 -4.41 11.14
#